data_0863502c08ca0fd0c96a1f0027b062c4
#
_entry.id   0863502c08ca0fd0c96a1f0027b062c4
#
_cell.length_a   1.000
_cell.length_b   1.000
_cell.length_c   1.000
_cell.angle_alpha   90.00
_cell.angle_beta   90.00
_cell.angle_gamma   90.00
#
_symmetry.space_group_name_H-M   'P 1'
#
loop_
_entity.id
_entity.type
_entity.pdbx_description
1 polymer ?
#
loop_
_entity_poly.entity_id
_entity_poly.type
_entity_poly.pdbx_seq_one_letter_code
_entity_poly.pdbx_strand_id
1 'polypeptide(L)'
;MRKVLVVDDEPVLVETIAYNLEQAGYEVMTAADGASALEVARRERPDLVILDIMLPEMDGLEVCRLLRRENSTATTPIMMLTAKGEEIDKVVGLEVGADDYVTKPFGRRELLARVKALLRRAEYAPHSEERPAQVTTEGPAQSNRELVAGPLRIDLAGRRVICRGQEMELQPKQFELLTYLVRNRGTVLTRDQILHNVWGYDYTGDTRTVDVHVRWLREKLEEDPANPRLIQTMRGVGYVFRW
;
A
#
# COMPACT_ATOMS: atom_id res chain seq x y z
N MET A 1 -0.09 -13.64 -16.13
CA MET A 1 0.50 -14.09 -14.87
C MET A 1 0.92 -12.85 -14.10
N ARG A 2 0.81 -12.80 -12.77
CA ARG A 2 1.23 -11.61 -12.00
C ARG A 2 2.73 -11.60 -11.87
N LYS A 3 3.35 -10.44 -12.14
CA LYS A 3 4.80 -10.25 -12.11
C LYS A 3 5.24 -9.74 -10.74
N VAL A 4 6.20 -10.39 -10.12
CA VAL A 4 6.79 -9.98 -8.83
C VAL A 4 8.29 -9.77 -9.01
N LEU A 5 8.77 -8.57 -8.66
CA LEU A 5 10.20 -8.28 -8.61
C LEU A 5 10.72 -8.52 -7.20
N VAL A 6 11.75 -9.34 -7.06
CA VAL A 6 12.45 -9.63 -5.81
C VAL A 6 13.83 -9.00 -5.86
N VAL A 7 14.13 -8.16 -4.88
CA VAL A 7 15.39 -7.39 -4.80
C VAL A 7 16.06 -7.66 -3.46
N ASP A 8 17.19 -8.32 -3.49
CA ASP A 8 18.01 -8.62 -2.31
C ASP A 8 19.41 -9.00 -2.80
N ASP A 9 20.47 -8.63 -2.09
CA ASP A 9 21.86 -8.92 -2.44
C ASP A 9 22.31 -10.32 -2.02
N GLU A 10 21.49 -11.04 -1.24
CA GLU A 10 21.73 -12.41 -0.79
C GLU A 10 21.15 -13.44 -1.79
N PRO A 11 21.96 -14.11 -2.67
CA PRO A 11 21.44 -14.96 -3.72
C PRO A 11 20.58 -16.13 -3.22
N VAL A 12 20.95 -16.74 -2.09
CA VAL A 12 20.22 -17.89 -1.50
C VAL A 12 18.82 -17.46 -1.06
N LEU A 13 18.69 -16.27 -0.52
CA LEU A 13 17.38 -15.74 -0.11
C LEU A 13 16.53 -15.40 -1.33
N VAL A 14 17.12 -14.77 -2.35
CA VAL A 14 16.44 -14.47 -3.63
C VAL A 14 15.90 -15.74 -4.28
N GLU A 15 16.74 -16.79 -4.42
CA GLU A 15 16.34 -18.07 -4.97
C GLU A 15 15.21 -18.73 -4.17
N THR A 16 15.30 -18.67 -2.83
CA THR A 16 14.28 -19.23 -1.94
C THR A 16 12.93 -18.50 -2.10
N ILE A 17 12.95 -17.17 -2.15
CA ILE A 17 11.74 -16.35 -2.35
C ILE A 17 11.17 -16.63 -3.74
N ALA A 18 12.01 -16.58 -4.78
CA ALA A 18 11.61 -16.81 -6.17
C ALA A 18 10.94 -18.19 -6.33
N TYR A 19 11.58 -19.25 -5.86
CA TYR A 19 11.01 -20.59 -5.90
C TYR A 19 9.62 -20.66 -5.23
N ASN A 20 9.46 -20.07 -4.05
CA ASN A 20 8.18 -20.09 -3.34
C ASN A 20 7.07 -19.33 -4.08
N LEU A 21 7.42 -18.22 -4.73
CA LEU A 21 6.50 -17.42 -5.52
C LEU A 21 6.10 -18.11 -6.84
N GLU A 22 7.05 -18.71 -7.53
CA GLU A 22 6.80 -19.50 -8.75
C GLU A 22 5.88 -20.70 -8.46
N GLN A 23 6.11 -21.43 -7.36
CA GLN A 23 5.22 -22.50 -6.89
C GLN A 23 3.82 -22.00 -6.54
N ALA A 24 3.66 -20.71 -6.22
CA ALA A 24 2.37 -20.09 -5.99
C ALA A 24 1.73 -19.50 -7.27
N GLY A 25 2.38 -19.64 -8.44
CA GLY A 25 1.87 -19.25 -9.75
C GLY A 25 2.18 -17.80 -10.14
N TYR A 26 3.20 -17.19 -9.56
CA TYR A 26 3.69 -15.86 -9.96
C TYR A 26 4.83 -15.97 -10.97
N GLU A 27 4.97 -14.95 -11.80
CA GLU A 27 6.15 -14.73 -12.64
C GLU A 27 7.16 -13.90 -11.84
N VAL A 28 8.37 -14.40 -11.66
CA VAL A 28 9.36 -13.76 -10.78
C VAL A 28 10.50 -13.17 -11.59
N MET A 29 10.85 -11.95 -11.27
CA MET A 29 12.05 -11.27 -11.73
C MET A 29 12.93 -10.98 -10.51
N THR A 30 14.23 -10.92 -10.71
CA THR A 30 15.18 -10.69 -9.61
C THR A 30 16.14 -9.57 -9.95
N ALA A 31 16.61 -8.88 -8.90
CA ALA A 31 17.71 -7.92 -8.98
C ALA A 31 18.54 -8.04 -7.69
N ALA A 32 19.85 -7.81 -7.80
CA ALA A 32 20.77 -7.95 -6.68
C ALA A 32 21.20 -6.60 -6.05
N ASP A 33 20.79 -5.48 -6.64
CA ASP A 33 21.14 -4.13 -6.23
C ASP A 33 20.06 -3.12 -6.61
N GLY A 34 20.14 -1.90 -6.06
CA GLY A 34 19.14 -0.86 -6.26
C GLY A 34 19.05 -0.35 -7.70
N ALA A 35 20.17 -0.25 -8.41
CA ALA A 35 20.21 0.28 -9.77
C ALA A 35 19.53 -0.70 -10.75
N SER A 36 19.90 -1.98 -10.67
CA SER A 36 19.28 -3.04 -11.46
C SER A 36 17.78 -3.20 -11.13
N ALA A 37 17.39 -3.03 -9.86
CA ALA A 37 15.98 -3.05 -9.45
C ALA A 37 15.15 -1.97 -10.15
N LEU A 38 15.65 -0.73 -10.21
CA LEU A 38 14.98 0.38 -10.88
C LEU A 38 14.87 0.13 -12.40
N GLU A 39 15.93 -0.39 -13.04
CA GLU A 39 15.91 -0.72 -14.47
C GLU A 39 14.87 -1.80 -14.78
N VAL A 40 14.87 -2.90 -14.01
CA VAL A 40 13.90 -4.00 -14.17
C VAL A 40 12.48 -3.50 -13.93
N ALA A 41 12.25 -2.71 -12.87
CA ALA A 41 10.92 -2.18 -12.55
C ALA A 41 10.37 -1.29 -13.67
N ARG A 42 11.19 -0.45 -14.30
CA ARG A 42 10.80 0.41 -15.44
C ARG A 42 10.43 -0.40 -16.68
N ARG A 43 11.27 -1.39 -17.00
CA ARG A 43 11.11 -2.21 -18.20
C ARG A 43 9.93 -3.18 -18.09
N GLU A 44 9.86 -3.89 -16.98
CA GLU A 44 8.94 -5.03 -16.80
C GLU A 44 7.61 -4.66 -16.14
N ARG A 45 7.55 -3.50 -15.46
CA ARG A 45 6.36 -2.99 -14.74
C ARG A 45 5.73 -4.05 -13.83
N PRO A 46 6.41 -4.49 -12.77
CA PRO A 46 5.92 -5.53 -11.88
C PRO A 46 4.62 -5.13 -11.19
N ASP A 47 3.79 -6.12 -10.88
CA ASP A 47 2.57 -5.97 -10.08
C ASP A 47 2.88 -5.80 -8.57
N LEU A 48 4.09 -6.21 -8.13
CA LEU A 48 4.59 -6.10 -6.76
C LEU A 48 6.12 -6.07 -6.76
N VAL A 49 6.69 -5.26 -5.88
CA VAL A 49 8.14 -5.28 -5.57
C VAL A 49 8.34 -5.79 -4.14
N ILE A 50 9.20 -6.78 -3.97
CA ILE A 50 9.74 -7.22 -2.67
C ILE A 50 11.17 -6.70 -2.62
N LEU A 51 11.49 -5.87 -1.63
CA LEU A 51 12.68 -5.03 -1.64
C LEU A 51 13.39 -5.10 -0.30
N ASP A 52 14.64 -5.57 -0.30
CA ASP A 52 15.48 -5.47 0.90
C ASP A 52 15.87 -4.01 1.19
N ILE A 53 15.92 -3.68 2.48
CA ILE A 53 16.39 -2.35 2.92
C ILE A 53 17.91 -2.26 2.74
N MET A 54 18.63 -3.31 3.10
CA MET A 54 20.08 -3.33 3.18
C MET A 54 20.71 -3.76 1.84
N LEU A 55 20.57 -2.94 0.80
CA LEU A 55 21.21 -3.18 -0.48
C LEU A 55 22.57 -2.45 -0.57
N PRO A 56 23.53 -2.98 -1.34
CA PRO A 56 24.80 -2.30 -1.60
C PRO A 56 24.58 -1.07 -2.48
N GLU A 57 25.46 -0.07 -2.34
CA GLU A 57 25.51 1.19 -3.10
C GLU A 57 24.30 2.11 -2.94
N MET A 58 23.11 1.61 -3.21
CA MET A 58 21.83 2.33 -3.07
C MET A 58 20.90 1.53 -2.17
N ASP A 59 20.58 2.04 -0.99
CA ASP A 59 19.71 1.37 -0.04
C ASP A 59 18.27 1.22 -0.58
N GLY A 60 17.54 0.22 -0.06
CA GLY A 60 16.16 -0.06 -0.49
C GLY A 60 15.19 1.07 -0.20
N LEU A 61 15.47 1.93 0.78
CA LEU A 61 14.64 3.10 1.07
C LEU A 61 14.74 4.13 -0.07
N GLU A 62 15.94 4.35 -0.60
CA GLU A 62 16.14 5.23 -1.73
C GLU A 62 15.53 4.65 -3.01
N VAL A 63 15.67 3.35 -3.25
CA VAL A 63 14.99 2.65 -4.36
C VAL A 63 13.47 2.85 -4.24
N CYS A 64 12.89 2.67 -3.06
CA CYS A 64 11.47 2.89 -2.81
C CYS A 64 11.05 4.33 -3.13
N ARG A 65 11.80 5.34 -2.68
CA ARG A 65 11.54 6.76 -3.00
C ARG A 65 11.54 7.03 -4.50
N LEU A 66 12.52 6.46 -5.23
CA LEU A 66 12.64 6.64 -6.67
C LEU A 66 11.47 5.97 -7.41
N LEU A 67 11.10 4.73 -7.04
CA LEU A 67 9.93 4.05 -7.60
C LEU A 67 8.63 4.86 -7.37
N ARG A 68 8.49 5.52 -6.22
CA ARG A 68 7.31 6.35 -5.91
C ARG A 68 7.26 7.67 -6.69
N ARG A 69 8.41 8.18 -7.13
CA ARG A 69 8.48 9.41 -7.95
C ARG A 69 8.21 9.17 -9.43
N GLU A 70 8.30 7.93 -9.90
CA GLU A 70 8.09 7.59 -11.30
C GLU A 70 6.63 7.21 -11.59
N ASN A 71 5.98 7.88 -12.52
CA ASN A 71 4.57 7.65 -12.86
C ASN A 71 4.26 6.18 -13.20
N SER A 72 5.22 5.45 -13.80
CA SER A 72 5.05 4.05 -14.21
C SER A 72 5.04 3.06 -13.04
N THR A 73 5.62 3.43 -11.91
CA THR A 73 5.79 2.56 -10.73
C THR A 73 5.25 3.16 -9.44
N ALA A 74 4.78 4.41 -9.47
CA ALA A 74 4.29 5.15 -8.29
C ALA A 74 3.23 4.39 -7.50
N THR A 75 2.37 3.63 -8.17
CA THR A 75 1.28 2.87 -7.57
C THR A 75 1.57 1.38 -7.42
N THR A 76 2.74 0.90 -7.86
CA THR A 76 3.13 -0.51 -7.68
C THR A 76 3.29 -0.81 -6.19
N PRO A 77 2.63 -1.81 -5.62
CA PRO A 77 2.82 -2.21 -4.24
C PRO A 77 4.28 -2.56 -3.96
N ILE A 78 4.80 -2.07 -2.81
CA ILE A 78 6.17 -2.37 -2.36
C ILE A 78 6.10 -2.99 -0.97
N MET A 79 6.69 -4.18 -0.83
CA MET A 79 6.90 -4.86 0.44
C MET A 79 8.37 -4.84 0.79
N MET A 80 8.72 -4.22 1.93
CA MET A 80 10.11 -4.15 2.39
C MET A 80 10.49 -5.42 3.16
N LEU A 81 11.72 -5.90 2.95
CA LEU A 81 12.36 -6.89 3.82
C LEU A 81 13.28 -6.15 4.80
N THR A 82 13.23 -6.50 6.07
CA THR A 82 13.99 -5.81 7.14
C THR A 82 14.61 -6.80 8.11
N ALA A 83 15.75 -6.49 8.69
CA ALA A 83 16.38 -7.29 9.72
C ALA A 83 15.60 -7.23 11.05
N LYS A 84 15.72 -8.28 11.88
CA LYS A 84 15.10 -8.35 13.20
C LYS A 84 15.82 -7.39 14.17
N GLY A 85 15.09 -6.41 14.71
CA GLY A 85 15.58 -5.54 15.77
C GLY A 85 15.60 -4.04 15.46
N GLU A 86 15.49 -3.66 14.20
CA GLU A 86 15.47 -2.26 13.79
C GLU A 86 14.04 -1.74 13.66
N GLU A 87 13.43 -1.43 14.81
CA GLU A 87 12.08 -0.79 14.84
C GLU A 87 12.05 0.52 14.07
N ILE A 88 13.20 1.20 14.01
CA ILE A 88 13.37 2.46 13.27
C ILE A 88 13.21 2.20 11.77
N ASP A 89 13.76 1.11 11.23
CA ASP A 89 13.68 0.81 9.79
C ASP A 89 12.26 0.48 9.34
N LYS A 90 11.45 -0.10 10.20
CA LYS A 90 10.02 -0.37 9.88
C LYS A 90 9.24 0.93 9.72
N VAL A 91 9.46 1.89 10.62
CA VAL A 91 8.81 3.20 10.57
C VAL A 91 9.34 4.00 9.38
N VAL A 92 10.66 4.03 9.19
CA VAL A 92 11.31 4.74 8.09
C VAL A 92 10.93 4.11 6.73
N GLY A 93 10.94 2.78 6.62
CA GLY A 93 10.55 2.07 5.39
C GLY A 93 9.11 2.36 4.98
N LEU A 94 8.19 2.40 5.93
CA LEU A 94 6.83 2.84 5.67
C LEU A 94 6.78 4.36 5.36
N GLU A 95 7.51 5.22 6.04
CA GLU A 95 7.55 6.68 5.79
C GLU A 95 8.02 7.04 4.38
N VAL A 96 8.83 6.21 3.73
CA VAL A 96 9.26 6.40 2.34
C VAL A 96 8.30 5.85 1.29
N GLY A 97 7.21 5.20 1.71
CA GLY A 97 6.14 4.81 0.81
C GLY A 97 5.99 3.31 0.55
N ALA A 98 6.56 2.44 1.36
CA ALA A 98 6.27 1.02 1.31
C ALA A 98 4.83 0.71 1.76
N ASP A 99 4.19 -0.30 1.18
CA ASP A 99 2.82 -0.69 1.52
C ASP A 99 2.77 -1.71 2.65
N ASP A 100 3.85 -2.48 2.83
CA ASP A 100 4.00 -3.49 3.88
C ASP A 100 5.48 -3.77 4.15
N TYR A 101 5.77 -4.48 5.23
CA TYR A 101 7.11 -4.96 5.55
C TYR A 101 7.09 -6.37 6.14
N VAL A 102 8.19 -7.10 5.97
CA VAL A 102 8.41 -8.43 6.55
C VAL A 102 9.77 -8.47 7.21
N THR A 103 9.81 -8.95 8.45
CA THR A 103 11.06 -9.06 9.22
C THR A 103 11.76 -10.38 8.95
N LYS A 104 13.03 -10.34 8.54
CA LYS A 104 13.90 -11.53 8.42
C LYS A 104 14.27 -12.07 9.83
N PRO A 105 14.23 -13.40 10.08
CA PRO A 105 13.74 -14.45 9.18
C PRO A 105 12.21 -14.53 9.17
N PHE A 106 11.63 -14.78 8.02
CA PHE A 106 10.19 -14.95 7.82
C PHE A 106 9.82 -16.34 7.33
N GLY A 107 8.60 -16.76 7.63
CA GLY A 107 8.08 -18.03 7.16
C GLY A 107 7.48 -17.95 5.74
N ARG A 108 7.56 -19.05 4.97
CA ARG A 108 6.94 -19.15 3.64
C ARG A 108 5.47 -18.72 3.63
N ARG A 109 4.69 -19.19 4.62
CA ARG A 109 3.25 -18.90 4.72
C ARG A 109 2.99 -17.39 4.92
N GLU A 110 3.79 -16.77 5.75
CA GLU A 110 3.71 -15.32 6.01
C GLU A 110 3.99 -14.51 4.75
N LEU A 111 5.11 -14.81 4.06
CA LEU A 111 5.47 -14.14 2.81
C LEU A 111 4.35 -14.24 1.78
N LEU A 112 3.87 -15.46 1.49
CA LEU A 112 2.83 -15.68 0.49
C LEU A 112 1.48 -15.04 0.87
N ALA A 113 1.10 -15.03 2.15
CA ALA A 113 -0.11 -14.37 2.63
C ALA A 113 -0.06 -12.85 2.36
N ARG A 114 1.09 -12.21 2.65
CA ARG A 114 1.31 -10.78 2.41
C ARG A 114 1.34 -10.43 0.92
N VAL A 115 2.06 -11.21 0.12
CA VAL A 115 2.09 -11.07 -1.35
C VAL A 115 0.68 -11.15 -1.92
N LYS A 116 -0.10 -12.16 -1.54
CA LYS A 116 -1.49 -12.32 -1.96
C LYS A 116 -2.36 -11.14 -1.53
N ALA A 117 -2.18 -10.64 -0.31
CA ALA A 117 -2.91 -9.47 0.20
C ALA A 117 -2.60 -8.20 -0.59
N LEU A 118 -1.33 -7.97 -0.96
CA LEU A 118 -0.93 -6.83 -1.76
C LEU A 118 -1.42 -6.93 -3.21
N LEU A 119 -1.33 -8.11 -3.84
CA LEU A 119 -1.72 -8.32 -5.23
C LEU A 119 -3.23 -8.41 -5.47
N ARG A 120 -4.04 -8.93 -4.52
CA ARG A 120 -5.51 -9.03 -4.65
C ARG A 120 -6.15 -7.69 -4.99
N ARG A 121 -5.53 -6.59 -4.66
CA ARG A 121 -6.03 -5.22 -4.81
C ARG A 121 -5.78 -4.62 -6.18
N ALA A 122 -4.78 -5.11 -6.90
CA ALA A 122 -4.58 -4.75 -8.30
C ALA A 122 -5.74 -5.25 -9.19
N GLU A 123 -6.50 -6.27 -8.75
CA GLU A 123 -7.68 -6.78 -9.48
C GLU A 123 -8.92 -5.88 -9.37
N TYR A 124 -8.98 -5.01 -8.37
CA TYR A 124 -10.07 -4.02 -8.23
C TYR A 124 -9.76 -2.67 -8.86
N ALA A 125 -8.61 -2.51 -9.52
CA ALA A 125 -8.37 -1.38 -10.42
C ALA A 125 -9.08 -1.70 -11.75
N PRO A 126 -10.12 -0.95 -12.17
CA PRO A 126 -10.67 -1.13 -13.49
C PRO A 126 -9.59 -0.76 -14.51
N HIS A 127 -9.17 -1.73 -15.33
CA HIS A 127 -8.48 -1.43 -16.57
C HIS A 127 -9.35 -0.47 -17.36
N SER A 128 -8.88 0.74 -17.53
CA SER A 128 -9.47 1.70 -18.44
C SER A 128 -9.21 1.24 -19.88
N GLU A 129 -9.98 0.23 -20.33
CA GLU A 129 -10.22 0.07 -21.75
C GLU A 129 -11.26 1.11 -22.17
N GLU A 130 -10.84 1.98 -23.05
CA GLU A 130 -11.65 2.97 -23.72
C GLU A 130 -12.93 2.33 -24.26
N ARG A 131 -14.09 2.73 -23.74
CA ARG A 131 -15.37 2.59 -24.44
C ARG A 131 -15.91 3.97 -24.76
N PRO A 132 -16.27 4.21 -26.01
CA PRO A 132 -16.77 5.52 -26.42
C PRO A 132 -18.10 5.84 -25.74
N ALA A 133 -18.21 7.10 -25.36
CA ALA A 133 -19.37 7.70 -24.72
C ALA A 133 -20.66 7.44 -25.54
N GLN A 134 -21.61 6.73 -24.92
CA GLN A 134 -23.02 6.88 -25.26
C GLN A 134 -23.74 7.54 -24.10
N VAL A 135 -24.19 8.74 -24.36
CA VAL A 135 -25.07 9.53 -23.51
C VAL A 135 -26.44 8.86 -23.49
N THR A 136 -26.86 8.38 -22.31
CA THR A 136 -28.29 8.15 -22.02
C THR A 136 -28.57 8.43 -20.54
N THR A 137 -29.38 9.44 -20.35
CA THR A 137 -30.32 9.83 -19.28
C THR A 137 -30.44 8.99 -18.01
N GLU A 138 -30.27 9.71 -16.92
CA GLU A 138 -30.83 9.64 -15.55
C GLU A 138 -31.53 8.36 -15.07
N GLY A 139 -30.97 7.76 -13.98
CA GLY A 139 -31.60 6.82 -13.09
C GLY A 139 -30.79 6.71 -11.76
N PRO A 140 -31.39 6.39 -10.60
CA PRO A 140 -30.80 6.56 -9.27
C PRO A 140 -29.82 5.43 -8.90
N ALA A 141 -28.67 5.37 -9.56
CA ALA A 141 -27.59 4.41 -9.29
C ALA A 141 -26.26 5.06 -8.90
N GLN A 142 -26.23 6.35 -8.55
CA GLN A 142 -25.01 7.11 -8.28
C GLN A 142 -24.49 6.99 -6.83
N SER A 143 -25.29 6.44 -5.89
CA SER A 143 -24.93 6.46 -4.46
C SER A 143 -23.82 5.47 -4.03
N ASN A 144 -23.37 4.59 -4.92
CA ASN A 144 -22.37 3.56 -4.56
C ASN A 144 -20.95 3.82 -5.13
N ARG A 145 -20.75 4.91 -5.90
CA ARG A 145 -19.47 5.24 -6.52
C ARG A 145 -18.69 6.34 -5.81
N GLU A 146 -19.36 7.19 -5.06
CA GLU A 146 -18.74 8.31 -4.36
C GLU A 146 -19.08 8.27 -2.87
N LEU A 147 -18.07 8.49 -2.02
CA LEU A 147 -18.25 8.72 -0.59
C LEU A 147 -17.98 10.20 -0.31
N VAL A 148 -18.93 10.86 0.35
CA VAL A 148 -18.80 12.24 0.81
C VAL A 148 -18.83 12.28 2.33
N ALA A 149 -17.79 12.89 2.93
CA ALA A 149 -17.69 13.05 4.37
C ALA A 149 -17.00 14.40 4.68
N GLY A 150 -17.81 15.41 4.94
CA GLY A 150 -17.35 16.77 5.19
C GLY A 150 -16.51 17.34 4.03
N PRO A 151 -15.23 17.68 4.27
CA PRO A 151 -14.37 18.23 3.23
C PRO A 151 -13.86 17.19 2.21
N LEU A 152 -14.17 15.90 2.44
CA LEU A 152 -13.68 14.79 1.63
C LEU A 152 -14.72 14.32 0.62
N ARG A 153 -14.27 14.11 -0.61
CA ARG A 153 -14.96 13.35 -1.67
C ARG A 153 -14.05 12.25 -2.17
N ILE A 154 -14.53 11.03 -2.16
CA ILE A 154 -13.78 9.83 -2.55
C ILE A 154 -14.52 9.18 -3.71
N ASP A 155 -13.96 9.27 -4.90
CA ASP A 155 -14.39 8.50 -6.06
C ASP A 155 -13.81 7.08 -5.97
N LEU A 156 -14.66 6.12 -5.65
CA LEU A 156 -14.26 4.72 -5.47
C LEU A 156 -13.87 4.05 -6.79
N ALA A 157 -14.50 4.45 -7.90
CA ALA A 157 -14.22 3.88 -9.21
C ALA A 157 -12.92 4.43 -9.81
N GLY A 158 -12.75 5.76 -9.75
CA GLY A 158 -11.53 6.42 -10.22
C GLY A 158 -10.37 6.40 -9.23
N ARG A 159 -10.58 5.86 -8.00
CA ARG A 159 -9.60 5.88 -6.89
C ARG A 159 -9.03 7.28 -6.60
N ARG A 160 -9.87 8.30 -6.74
CA ARG A 160 -9.48 9.70 -6.51
C ARG A 160 -10.04 10.22 -5.20
N VAL A 161 -9.28 11.05 -4.53
CA VAL A 161 -9.66 11.71 -3.29
C VAL A 161 -9.53 13.21 -3.48
N ILE A 162 -10.58 13.95 -3.17
CA ILE A 162 -10.58 15.39 -3.15
C ILE A 162 -10.81 15.83 -1.70
N CYS A 163 -9.91 16.64 -1.15
CA CYS A 163 -10.03 17.23 0.17
C CYS A 163 -10.03 18.75 0.05
N ARG A 164 -11.06 19.42 0.58
CA ARG A 164 -11.20 20.90 0.49
C ARG A 164 -11.05 21.45 -0.94
N GLY A 165 -11.55 20.68 -1.93
CA GLY A 165 -11.46 21.06 -3.35
C GLY A 165 -10.12 20.80 -4.04
N GLN A 166 -9.14 20.26 -3.33
CA GLN A 166 -7.84 19.86 -3.90
C GLN A 166 -7.78 18.34 -4.05
N GLU A 167 -7.29 17.85 -5.18
CA GLU A 167 -7.05 16.44 -5.41
C GLU A 167 -5.83 15.98 -4.62
N MET A 168 -6.01 14.89 -3.85
CA MET A 168 -4.98 14.29 -2.99
C MET A 168 -4.44 13.02 -3.64
N GLU A 169 -3.17 12.99 -3.92
CA GLU A 169 -2.49 11.79 -4.39
C GLU A 169 -2.26 10.84 -3.19
N LEU A 170 -2.98 9.73 -3.17
CA LEU A 170 -2.85 8.69 -2.15
C LEU A 170 -2.28 7.42 -2.75
N GLN A 171 -1.39 6.78 -1.98
CA GLN A 171 -0.93 5.43 -2.29
C GLN A 171 -2.07 4.42 -2.14
N PRO A 172 -2.00 3.24 -2.79
CA PRO A 172 -3.07 2.24 -2.75
C PRO A 172 -3.56 1.92 -1.34
N LYS A 173 -2.64 1.73 -0.39
CA LYS A 173 -2.99 1.42 1.00
C LYS A 173 -3.60 2.59 1.76
N GLN A 174 -3.12 3.80 1.50
CA GLN A 174 -3.68 5.02 2.08
C GLN A 174 -5.13 5.22 1.62
N PHE A 175 -5.39 4.99 0.34
CA PHE A 175 -6.74 5.08 -0.23
C PHE A 175 -7.70 4.06 0.41
N GLU A 176 -7.26 2.81 0.57
CA GLU A 176 -8.07 1.76 1.19
C GLU A 176 -8.36 2.04 2.66
N LEU A 177 -7.33 2.44 3.42
CA LEU A 177 -7.48 2.81 4.82
C LEU A 177 -8.44 3.99 4.98
N LEU A 178 -8.28 5.05 4.18
CA LEU A 178 -9.18 6.20 4.21
C LEU A 178 -10.61 5.78 3.88
N THR A 179 -10.80 5.00 2.81
CA THR A 179 -12.12 4.49 2.40
C THR A 179 -12.77 3.66 3.52
N TYR A 180 -12.00 2.79 4.17
CA TYR A 180 -12.49 1.97 5.27
C TYR A 180 -12.90 2.84 6.48
N LEU A 181 -12.07 3.80 6.86
CA LEU A 181 -12.37 4.73 7.96
C LEU A 181 -13.63 5.58 7.68
N VAL A 182 -13.77 6.13 6.46
CA VAL A 182 -14.92 6.95 6.07
C VAL A 182 -16.21 6.15 6.00
N ARG A 183 -16.16 4.90 5.53
CA ARG A 183 -17.33 4.00 5.53
C ARG A 183 -17.81 3.68 6.93
N ASN A 184 -16.91 3.63 7.90
CA ASN A 184 -17.21 3.35 9.31
C ASN A 184 -17.16 4.63 10.17
N ARG A 185 -17.47 5.80 9.57
CA ARG A 185 -17.43 7.07 10.29
C ARG A 185 -18.27 7.03 11.58
N GLY A 186 -17.77 7.65 12.62
CA GLY A 186 -18.40 7.67 13.96
C GLY A 186 -18.14 6.42 14.79
N THR A 187 -17.64 5.33 14.19
CA THR A 187 -17.33 4.09 14.90
C THR A 187 -15.86 4.07 15.28
N VAL A 188 -15.56 3.72 16.53
CA VAL A 188 -14.18 3.46 16.96
C VAL A 188 -13.75 2.09 16.43
N LEU A 189 -12.70 2.09 15.62
CA LEU A 189 -12.11 0.89 15.04
C LEU A 189 -10.82 0.55 15.76
N THR A 190 -10.67 -0.69 16.21
CA THR A 190 -9.40 -1.13 16.80
C THR A 190 -8.33 -1.27 15.72
N ARG A 191 -7.04 -1.22 16.12
CA ARG A 191 -5.92 -1.43 15.21
C ARG A 191 -6.01 -2.78 14.50
N ASP A 192 -6.39 -3.83 15.24
CA ASP A 192 -6.57 -5.17 14.67
C ASP A 192 -7.72 -5.22 13.66
N GLN A 193 -8.85 -4.58 13.95
CA GLN A 193 -9.96 -4.48 12.99
C GLN A 193 -9.56 -3.77 11.72
N ILE A 194 -8.82 -2.66 11.84
CA ILE A 194 -8.30 -1.93 10.69
C ILE A 194 -7.32 -2.80 9.91
N LEU A 195 -6.38 -3.45 10.61
CA LEU A 195 -5.38 -4.31 10.01
C LEU A 195 -6.03 -5.46 9.22
N HIS A 196 -6.94 -6.21 9.83
CA HIS A 196 -7.65 -7.30 9.19
C HIS A 196 -8.46 -6.87 7.97
N ASN A 197 -9.16 -5.73 8.05
CA ASN A 197 -10.04 -5.29 6.98
C ASN A 197 -9.29 -4.59 5.83
N VAL A 198 -8.18 -3.91 6.13
CA VAL A 198 -7.38 -3.19 5.14
C VAL A 198 -6.21 -4.02 4.65
N TRP A 199 -5.57 -4.87 5.46
CA TRP A 199 -4.46 -5.75 5.06
C TRP A 199 -4.86 -7.21 4.87
N GLY A 200 -5.98 -7.66 5.42
CA GLY A 200 -6.54 -9.01 5.23
C GLY A 200 -6.45 -9.88 6.49
N TYR A 201 -7.31 -10.91 6.56
CA TYR A 201 -7.39 -11.82 7.73
C TYR A 201 -6.12 -12.65 7.97
N ASP A 202 -5.39 -12.98 6.90
CA ASP A 202 -4.14 -13.76 7.00
C ASP A 202 -2.93 -12.89 7.33
N TYR A 203 -3.13 -11.58 7.55
CA TYR A 203 -2.05 -10.67 7.86
C TYR A 203 -1.61 -10.83 9.32
N THR A 204 -0.41 -11.33 9.53
CA THR A 204 0.21 -11.56 10.84
C THR A 204 1.17 -10.43 11.26
N GLY A 205 1.09 -9.28 10.57
CA GLY A 205 1.99 -8.15 10.80
C GLY A 205 1.67 -7.32 12.03
N ASP A 206 2.59 -6.40 12.34
CA ASP A 206 2.48 -5.47 13.47
C ASP A 206 1.37 -4.44 13.22
N THR A 207 0.56 -4.18 14.22
CA THR A 207 -0.49 -3.13 14.21
C THR A 207 0.08 -1.72 14.02
N ARG A 208 1.38 -1.51 14.24
CA ARG A 208 2.09 -0.25 13.95
C ARG A 208 2.00 0.18 12.50
N THR A 209 1.86 -0.77 11.56
CA THR A 209 1.57 -0.47 10.16
C THR A 209 0.37 0.47 10.01
N VAL A 210 -0.68 0.26 10.81
CA VAL A 210 -1.86 1.12 10.84
C VAL A 210 -1.50 2.54 11.31
N ASP A 211 -0.70 2.66 12.36
CA ASP A 211 -0.32 3.95 12.96
C ASP A 211 0.45 4.82 11.96
N VAL A 212 1.37 4.23 11.21
CA VAL A 212 2.16 4.94 10.18
C VAL A 212 1.26 5.42 9.03
N HIS A 213 0.39 4.55 8.52
CA HIS A 213 -0.53 4.94 7.44
C HIS A 213 -1.55 6.00 7.89
N VAL A 214 -2.00 5.96 9.15
CA VAL A 214 -2.84 7.02 9.74
C VAL A 214 -2.07 8.33 9.84
N ARG A 215 -0.78 8.30 10.25
CA ARG A 215 0.06 9.50 10.27
C ARG A 215 0.13 10.16 8.89
N TRP A 216 0.40 9.40 7.83
CA TRP A 216 0.45 9.93 6.47
C TRP A 216 -0.88 10.49 5.98
N LEU A 217 -1.99 9.82 6.29
CA LEU A 217 -3.30 10.35 5.96
C LEU A 217 -3.54 11.69 6.66
N ARG A 218 -3.11 11.83 7.91
CA ARG A 218 -3.21 13.11 8.63
C ARG A 218 -2.37 14.18 7.98
N GLU A 219 -1.12 13.89 7.62
CA GLU A 219 -0.22 14.84 6.94
C GLU A 219 -0.82 15.36 5.62
N LYS A 220 -1.64 14.55 4.93
CA LYS A 220 -2.28 14.93 3.67
C LYS A 220 -3.67 15.56 3.85
N LEU A 221 -4.43 15.17 4.85
CA LEU A 221 -5.86 15.50 4.95
C LEU A 221 -6.19 16.50 6.05
N GLU A 222 -5.40 16.56 7.11
CA GLU A 222 -5.64 17.47 8.24
C GLU A 222 -5.03 18.85 7.99
N GLU A 223 -5.62 19.88 8.59
CA GLU A 223 -5.02 21.21 8.63
C GLU A 223 -3.85 21.28 9.60
N ASP A 224 -3.99 20.56 10.71
CA ASP A 224 -2.96 20.38 11.73
C ASP A 224 -2.86 18.87 12.05
N PRO A 225 -1.86 18.16 11.51
CA PRO A 225 -1.67 16.74 11.77
C PRO A 225 -1.43 16.38 13.24
N ALA A 226 -0.92 17.32 14.06
CA ALA A 226 -0.71 17.14 15.49
C ALA A 226 -2.03 17.21 16.29
N ASN A 227 -3.02 17.95 15.79
CA ASN A 227 -4.35 18.09 16.37
C ASN A 227 -5.44 17.66 15.38
N PRO A 228 -5.49 16.37 15.00
CA PRO A 228 -6.33 15.86 13.93
C PRO A 228 -7.82 15.95 14.28
N ARG A 229 -8.62 16.43 13.31
CA ARG A 229 -10.08 16.55 13.44
C ARG A 229 -10.81 15.42 12.73
N LEU A 230 -10.32 14.98 11.57
CA LEU A 230 -10.94 13.94 10.74
C LEU A 230 -10.62 12.54 11.27
N ILE A 231 -9.33 12.24 11.48
CA ILE A 231 -8.90 10.93 11.96
C ILE A 231 -8.38 11.06 13.39
N GLN A 232 -9.23 10.79 14.37
CA GLN A 232 -8.89 10.94 15.79
C GLN A 232 -8.37 9.64 16.40
N THR A 233 -7.38 9.77 17.31
CA THR A 233 -6.85 8.62 18.06
C THR A 233 -7.69 8.38 19.31
N MET A 234 -8.16 7.16 19.47
CA MET A 234 -8.75 6.65 20.71
C MET A 234 -7.66 5.88 21.46
N ARG A 235 -7.04 6.55 22.45
CA ARG A 235 -5.89 6.00 23.19
C ARG A 235 -6.15 4.59 23.72
N GLY A 236 -5.21 3.68 23.51
CA GLY A 236 -5.30 2.28 23.92
C GLY A 236 -6.27 1.40 23.08
N VAL A 237 -7.03 1.99 22.14
CA VAL A 237 -8.02 1.27 21.32
C VAL A 237 -7.66 1.32 19.83
N GLY A 238 -7.65 2.48 19.21
CA GLY A 238 -7.46 2.60 17.76
C GLY A 238 -7.84 3.97 17.24
N TYR A 239 -8.64 4.02 16.19
CA TYR A 239 -8.97 5.25 15.46
C TYR A 239 -10.46 5.39 15.17
N VAL A 240 -10.92 6.64 15.02
CA VAL A 240 -12.26 6.98 14.60
C VAL A 240 -12.20 8.11 13.57
N PHE A 241 -12.93 7.97 12.47
CA PHE A 241 -13.16 9.06 11.54
C PHE A 241 -14.38 9.86 12.00
N ARG A 242 -14.23 11.17 12.12
CA ARG A 242 -15.29 12.09 12.54
C ARG A 242 -15.48 13.19 11.54
N TRP A 243 -16.72 13.33 11.12
CA TRP A 243 -17.25 14.47 10.39
C TRP A 243 -18.77 14.43 10.46
#